data_6b243dfe61c10437c6f6498a2608c73f
#
_entry.id   6b243dfe61c10437c6f6498a2608c73f
#
_cell.length_a   1.000
_cell.length_b   1.000
_cell.length_c   1.000
_cell.angle_alpha   90.00
_cell.angle_beta   90.00
_cell.angle_gamma   90.00
#
_symmetry.space_group_name_H-M   'P 1'
#
loop_
_entity.id
_entity.type
_entity.pdbx_description
1 polymer ?
#
loop_
_entity_poly.entity_id
_entity_poly.type
_entity_poly.pdbx_seq_one_letter_code
_entity_poly.pdbx_strand_id
1 'polypeptide(L)'
;LFETVVGRSRLMRLAGGTDVPSHSDGHYSWRNRIRIHIPIVTHPDITFSSIGNIDVHMAAGEAWIFDNWRQHAVYNNSDTDRIHLVIDTVGTSRFWEIVEAGWDPSTPDEGWSGSIAYQPYIPKFKVPELHFERFNEAAVRPPDEIDNMLGELLDDLSNFREGNFELFEQVSTEVTRFKRDWRSHWALYGDV
;
A
#
# COMPACT_ATOMS: atom_id res chain seq x y z
N LEU A 1 -8.67 -2.77 16.80
CA LEU A 1 -9.12 -3.76 15.82
C LEU A 1 -7.95 -4.51 15.20
N PHE A 2 -7.01 -3.80 14.60
CA PHE A 2 -5.92 -4.42 13.83
C PHE A 2 -4.76 -4.93 14.67
N GLU A 3 -4.62 -4.51 15.92
CA GLU A 3 -3.55 -4.93 16.84
C GLU A 3 -2.16 -4.90 16.20
N THR A 4 -1.85 -3.80 15.50
CA THR A 4 -0.65 -3.63 14.71
C THR A 4 0.13 -2.40 15.12
N VAL A 5 1.41 -2.35 14.74
CA VAL A 5 2.25 -1.15 14.97
C VAL A 5 1.84 -0.06 14.01
N VAL A 6 1.50 1.09 14.54
CA VAL A 6 1.08 2.27 13.78
C VAL A 6 2.33 3.01 13.27
N GLY A 7 2.46 3.06 11.98
CA GLY A 7 3.48 3.86 11.32
C GLY A 7 2.96 5.27 10.99
N ARG A 8 3.32 5.77 9.82
CA ARG A 8 2.83 7.07 9.35
C ARG A 8 1.32 7.04 9.22
N SER A 9 0.66 8.04 9.81
CA SER A 9 -0.78 8.23 9.68
C SER A 9 -1.10 9.66 9.29
N ARG A 10 -2.14 9.86 8.46
CA ARG A 10 -2.58 11.18 7.99
C ARG A 10 -4.01 11.16 7.48
N LEU A 11 -4.62 12.33 7.47
CA LEU A 11 -5.86 12.56 6.74
C LEU A 11 -5.51 12.97 5.31
N MET A 12 -6.07 12.25 4.35
CA MET A 12 -5.95 12.55 2.92
C MET A 12 -7.28 13.10 2.41
N ARG A 13 -7.25 14.29 1.82
CA ARG A 13 -8.41 14.94 1.23
C ARG A 13 -8.28 14.96 -0.29
N LEU A 14 -9.34 14.59 -0.97
CA LEU A 14 -9.55 14.81 -2.41
C LEU A 14 -10.80 15.67 -2.57
N ALA A 15 -10.66 16.84 -3.17
CA ALA A 15 -11.77 17.77 -3.34
C ALA A 15 -12.85 17.20 -4.28
N GLY A 16 -14.09 17.64 -4.11
CA GLY A 16 -15.17 17.32 -5.03
C GLY A 16 -14.83 17.69 -6.47
N GLY A 17 -15.23 16.88 -7.44
CA GLY A 17 -14.97 17.08 -8.86
C GLY A 17 -13.49 16.97 -9.28
N THR A 18 -12.62 16.34 -8.44
CA THR A 18 -11.20 16.14 -8.76
C THR A 18 -10.81 14.67 -8.70
N ASP A 19 -9.75 14.31 -9.42
CA ASP A 19 -9.28 12.94 -9.55
C ASP A 19 -7.85 12.78 -9.06
N VAL A 20 -7.51 11.57 -8.65
CA VAL A 20 -6.12 11.09 -8.54
C VAL A 20 -5.87 10.22 -9.78
N PRO A 21 -5.01 10.68 -10.72
CA PRO A 21 -4.69 9.90 -11.91
C PRO A 21 -4.11 8.53 -11.59
N SER A 22 -4.21 7.59 -12.53
CA SER A 22 -3.64 6.25 -12.37
C SER A 22 -2.14 6.32 -12.11
N HIS A 23 -1.72 5.72 -11.01
CA HIS A 23 -0.33 5.67 -10.55
C HIS A 23 -0.10 4.42 -9.68
N SER A 24 1.14 4.16 -9.36
CA SER A 24 1.55 3.23 -8.30
C SER A 24 2.40 3.96 -7.28
N ASP A 25 2.34 3.56 -6.03
CA ASP A 25 3.15 4.13 -4.96
C ASP A 25 4.58 3.56 -5.04
N GLY A 26 5.46 4.26 -5.76
CA GLY A 26 6.80 3.77 -6.12
C GLY A 26 7.88 3.94 -5.05
N HIS A 27 7.54 4.15 -3.78
CA HIS A 27 8.55 4.34 -2.74
C HIS A 27 8.96 3.01 -2.12
N TYR A 28 10.27 2.74 -2.01
CA TYR A 28 10.82 1.47 -1.51
C TYR A 28 10.36 1.07 -0.10
N SER A 29 9.88 2.00 0.72
CA SER A 29 9.33 1.70 2.05
C SER A 29 8.09 0.80 1.99
N TRP A 30 7.42 0.72 0.84
CA TRP A 30 6.28 -0.15 0.63
C TRP A 30 6.63 -1.63 0.59
N ARG A 31 7.91 -2.00 0.47
CA ARG A 31 8.31 -3.41 0.49
C ARG A 31 7.86 -4.15 1.74
N ASN A 32 7.89 -3.47 2.89
CA ASN A 32 7.55 -4.07 4.18
C ASN A 32 6.46 -3.30 4.92
N ARG A 33 5.70 -2.50 4.21
CA ARG A 33 4.55 -1.76 4.76
C ARG A 33 3.36 -1.88 3.85
N ILE A 34 2.21 -1.83 4.46
CA ILE A 34 0.93 -1.73 3.78
C ILE A 34 0.15 -0.56 4.35
N ARG A 35 -0.73 0.00 3.55
CA ARG A 35 -1.59 1.10 3.95
C ARG A 35 -3.01 0.63 4.17
N ILE A 36 -3.55 0.99 5.33
CA ILE A 36 -4.96 0.87 5.66
C ILE A 36 -5.64 2.18 5.28
N HIS A 37 -6.71 2.12 4.51
CA HIS A 37 -7.58 3.23 4.20
C HIS A 37 -8.87 3.13 5.01
N ILE A 38 -9.20 4.16 5.76
CA ILE A 38 -10.44 4.27 6.53
C ILE A 38 -11.20 5.49 6.02
N PRO A 39 -12.25 5.30 5.20
CA PRO A 39 -13.08 6.40 4.73
C PRO A 39 -13.80 7.07 5.89
N ILE A 40 -13.69 8.40 5.99
CA ILE A 40 -14.38 9.21 7.00
C ILE A 40 -15.50 10.01 6.34
N VAL A 41 -15.18 10.68 5.23
CA VAL A 41 -16.13 11.38 4.37
C VAL A 41 -16.01 10.81 2.99
N THR A 42 -17.13 10.37 2.41
CA THR A 42 -17.17 9.78 1.07
C THR A 42 -18.56 9.97 0.45
N HIS A 43 -18.69 9.66 -0.84
CA HIS A 43 -19.94 9.72 -1.57
C HIS A 43 -20.02 8.52 -2.53
N PRO A 44 -21.18 7.92 -2.83
CA PRO A 44 -21.30 6.77 -3.75
C PRO A 44 -20.71 7.00 -5.14
N ASP A 45 -20.67 8.24 -5.62
CA ASP A 45 -20.07 8.60 -6.92
C ASP A 45 -18.54 8.74 -6.86
N ILE A 46 -17.92 8.36 -5.73
CA ILE A 46 -16.47 8.31 -5.61
C ILE A 46 -16.02 6.86 -5.82
N THR A 47 -15.22 6.67 -6.87
CA THR A 47 -14.75 5.34 -7.29
C THR A 47 -13.25 5.22 -7.09
N PHE A 48 -12.83 4.17 -6.40
CA PHE A 48 -11.46 3.68 -6.42
C PHE A 48 -11.35 2.61 -7.52
N SER A 49 -10.40 2.78 -8.43
CA SER A 49 -10.15 1.88 -9.55
C SER A 49 -8.77 1.24 -9.43
N SER A 50 -8.66 -0.05 -9.66
CA SER A 50 -7.41 -0.81 -9.63
C SER A 50 -7.26 -1.69 -10.86
N ILE A 51 -6.06 -2.27 -11.06
CA ILE A 51 -5.78 -3.21 -12.16
C ILE A 51 -6.80 -4.35 -12.15
N GLY A 52 -7.23 -4.76 -13.34
CA GLY A 52 -8.23 -5.82 -13.52
C GLY A 52 -9.66 -5.29 -13.64
N ASN A 53 -9.83 -3.97 -13.82
CA ASN A 53 -11.13 -3.29 -13.87
C ASN A 53 -11.93 -3.48 -12.56
N ILE A 54 -11.24 -3.47 -11.44
CA ILE A 54 -11.86 -3.51 -10.13
C ILE A 54 -12.19 -2.08 -9.74
N ASP A 55 -13.46 -1.73 -9.82
CA ASP A 55 -13.99 -0.45 -9.41
C ASP A 55 -14.84 -0.63 -8.15
N VAL A 56 -14.46 0.04 -7.06
CA VAL A 56 -15.16 -0.05 -5.79
C VAL A 56 -15.47 1.32 -5.21
N HIS A 57 -16.60 1.42 -4.52
CA HIS A 57 -16.86 2.51 -3.61
C HIS A 57 -16.46 2.10 -2.19
N MET A 58 -15.56 2.85 -1.58
CA MET A 58 -15.15 2.64 -0.19
C MET A 58 -16.08 3.43 0.73
N ALA A 59 -16.99 2.75 1.42
CA ALA A 59 -17.99 3.39 2.25
C ALA A 59 -17.43 3.85 3.61
N ALA A 60 -18.04 4.86 4.20
CA ALA A 60 -17.62 5.39 5.51
C ALA A 60 -17.72 4.33 6.61
N GLY A 61 -16.66 4.21 7.40
CA GLY A 61 -16.56 3.22 8.49
C GLY A 61 -16.01 1.87 8.07
N GLU A 62 -15.75 1.65 6.80
CA GLU A 62 -15.02 0.48 6.33
C GLU A 62 -13.52 0.64 6.52
N ALA A 63 -12.77 -0.45 6.37
CA ALA A 63 -11.33 -0.44 6.30
C ALA A 63 -10.88 -1.21 5.06
N TRP A 64 -10.09 -0.57 4.23
CA TRP A 64 -9.63 -1.09 2.95
C TRP A 64 -8.12 -1.19 2.90
N ILE A 65 -7.66 -2.25 2.27
CA ILE A 65 -6.24 -2.52 2.03
C ILE A 65 -6.11 -2.97 0.58
N PHE A 66 -5.11 -2.46 -0.12
CA PHE A 66 -4.79 -2.86 -1.48
C PHE A 66 -3.28 -2.83 -1.70
N ASP A 67 -2.82 -3.49 -2.75
CA ASP A 67 -1.42 -3.50 -3.14
C ASP A 67 -1.03 -2.16 -3.77
N ASN A 68 -0.28 -1.35 -3.01
CA ASN A 68 0.17 -0.02 -3.42
C ASN A 68 1.14 -0.04 -4.64
N TRP A 69 1.75 -1.18 -4.95
CA TRP A 69 2.62 -1.33 -6.11
C TRP A 69 1.84 -1.46 -7.42
N ARG A 70 0.56 -1.81 -7.32
CA ARG A 70 -0.31 -1.90 -8.49
C ARG A 70 -0.88 -0.55 -8.88
N GLN A 71 -1.13 -0.39 -10.18
CA GLN A 71 -1.77 0.81 -10.71
C GLN A 71 -3.15 1.00 -10.10
N HIS A 72 -3.39 2.18 -9.55
CA HIS A 72 -4.68 2.55 -8.97
C HIS A 72 -4.98 4.04 -9.19
N ALA A 73 -6.26 4.38 -9.19
CA ALA A 73 -6.77 5.72 -9.39
C ALA A 73 -7.95 6.00 -8.47
N VAL A 74 -8.31 7.26 -8.31
CA VAL A 74 -9.55 7.67 -7.62
C VAL A 74 -10.25 8.72 -8.45
N TYR A 75 -11.52 8.51 -8.73
CA TYR A 75 -12.38 9.45 -9.43
C TYR A 75 -13.45 9.97 -8.47
N ASN A 76 -13.46 11.28 -8.24
CA ASN A 76 -14.47 11.93 -7.40
C ASN A 76 -15.45 12.71 -8.28
N ASN A 77 -16.47 12.04 -8.76
CA ASN A 77 -17.52 12.63 -9.62
C ASN A 77 -18.63 13.35 -8.79
N SER A 78 -18.42 13.53 -7.49
CA SER A 78 -19.35 14.23 -6.61
C SER A 78 -18.86 15.62 -6.26
N ASP A 79 -19.74 16.44 -5.68
CA ASP A 79 -19.37 17.74 -5.10
C ASP A 79 -18.82 17.63 -3.67
N THR A 80 -18.77 16.41 -3.13
CA THR A 80 -18.35 16.13 -1.75
C THR A 80 -16.85 15.87 -1.69
N ASP A 81 -16.16 16.49 -0.73
CA ASP A 81 -14.77 16.14 -0.44
C ASP A 81 -14.67 14.69 0.05
N ARG A 82 -13.73 13.92 -0.50
CA ARG A 82 -13.35 12.63 0.04
C ARG A 82 -12.29 12.82 1.11
N ILE A 83 -12.52 12.31 2.32
CA ILE A 83 -11.54 12.33 3.41
C ILE A 83 -11.33 10.91 3.92
N HIS A 84 -10.10 10.42 3.82
CA HIS A 84 -9.68 9.13 4.37
C HIS A 84 -8.63 9.34 5.46
N LEU A 85 -8.78 8.64 6.58
CA LEU A 85 -7.65 8.37 7.47
C LEU A 85 -6.84 7.24 6.83
N VAL A 86 -5.55 7.47 6.61
CA VAL A 86 -4.63 6.43 6.15
C VAL A 86 -3.59 6.15 7.21
N ILE A 87 -3.27 4.87 7.39
CA ILE A 87 -2.34 4.37 8.39
C ILE A 87 -1.40 3.36 7.72
N ASP A 88 -0.10 3.64 7.73
CA ASP A 88 0.90 2.71 7.24
C ASP A 88 1.31 1.77 8.38
N THR A 89 1.46 0.47 8.10
CA THR A 89 1.85 -0.55 9.07
C THR A 89 2.68 -1.66 8.43
N VAL A 90 3.50 -2.35 9.22
CA VAL A 90 4.17 -3.59 8.80
C VAL A 90 3.28 -4.83 8.96
N GLY A 91 2.17 -4.68 9.66
CA GLY A 91 1.30 -5.80 10.00
C GLY A 91 1.81 -6.64 11.18
N THR A 92 0.92 -7.44 11.72
CA THR A 92 1.17 -8.51 12.70
C THR A 92 0.46 -9.76 12.20
N SER A 93 0.70 -10.93 12.80
CA SER A 93 -0.07 -12.14 12.44
C SER A 93 -1.56 -11.89 12.55
N ARG A 94 -1.99 -11.23 13.63
CA ARG A 94 -3.42 -10.88 13.80
C ARG A 94 -3.96 -9.94 12.73
N PHE A 95 -3.16 -8.99 12.30
CA PHE A 95 -3.52 -8.11 11.18
C PHE A 95 -3.76 -8.90 9.90
N TRP A 96 -2.86 -9.81 9.56
CA TRP A 96 -2.97 -10.61 8.34
C TRP A 96 -4.12 -11.61 8.39
N GLU A 97 -4.43 -12.20 9.56
CA GLU A 97 -5.63 -13.01 9.75
C GLU A 97 -6.92 -12.22 9.43
N ILE A 98 -6.97 -10.94 9.83
CA ILE A 98 -8.11 -10.06 9.54
C ILE A 98 -8.19 -9.77 8.04
N VAL A 99 -7.04 -9.52 7.39
CA VAL A 99 -6.98 -9.28 5.94
C VAL A 99 -7.45 -10.50 5.16
N GLU A 100 -6.98 -11.70 5.53
CA GLU A 100 -7.39 -12.96 4.88
C GLU A 100 -8.88 -13.26 5.05
N ALA A 101 -9.47 -12.85 6.16
CA ALA A 101 -10.90 -12.99 6.41
C ALA A 101 -11.73 -11.86 5.76
N GLY A 102 -11.09 -10.89 5.12
CA GLY A 102 -11.72 -9.76 4.45
C GLY A 102 -12.39 -10.14 3.13
N TRP A 103 -13.18 -9.21 2.61
CA TRP A 103 -13.77 -9.36 1.29
C TRP A 103 -12.78 -8.94 0.20
N ASP A 104 -12.66 -9.79 -0.82
CA ASP A 104 -11.89 -9.50 -2.03
C ASP A 104 -12.82 -9.20 -3.19
N PRO A 105 -12.90 -7.93 -3.66
CA PRO A 105 -13.79 -7.56 -4.76
C PRO A 105 -13.42 -8.16 -6.12
N SER A 106 -12.23 -8.77 -6.25
CA SER A 106 -11.82 -9.48 -7.47
C SER A 106 -12.42 -10.87 -7.58
N THR A 107 -12.98 -11.41 -6.50
CA THR A 107 -13.62 -12.71 -6.46
C THR A 107 -15.13 -12.58 -6.55
N PRO A 108 -15.85 -13.56 -7.16
CA PRO A 108 -17.30 -13.60 -7.10
C PRO A 108 -17.76 -13.55 -5.63
N ASP A 109 -18.83 -12.79 -5.38
CA ASP A 109 -19.44 -12.71 -4.05
C ASP A 109 -20.12 -14.04 -3.70
N GLU A 110 -19.35 -15.00 -3.20
CA GLU A 110 -19.84 -16.29 -2.72
C GLU A 110 -20.31 -16.19 -1.25
N GLY A 111 -21.06 -15.11 -0.94
CA GLY A 111 -21.72 -15.01 0.35
C GLY A 111 -20.82 -14.57 1.49
N TRP A 112 -19.86 -13.69 1.24
CA TRP A 112 -19.16 -12.99 2.33
C TRP A 112 -20.20 -12.24 3.19
N SER A 113 -20.45 -12.75 4.39
CA SER A 113 -21.45 -12.21 5.30
C SER A 113 -20.83 -11.37 6.43
N GLY A 114 -19.52 -11.11 6.35
CA GLY A 114 -18.77 -10.65 7.49
C GLY A 114 -18.33 -9.21 7.45
N SER A 115 -19.17 -8.27 7.86
CA SER A 115 -18.63 -7.10 8.52
C SER A 115 -18.17 -7.49 9.93
N ILE A 116 -16.90 -7.33 10.26
CA ILE A 116 -16.47 -7.37 11.65
C ILE A 116 -17.01 -6.10 12.30
N ALA A 117 -18.18 -6.19 12.93
CA ALA A 117 -18.73 -5.06 13.65
C ALA A 117 -17.79 -4.71 14.80
N TYR A 118 -17.00 -3.67 14.63
CA TYR A 118 -16.16 -3.13 15.68
C TYR A 118 -16.94 -2.05 16.44
N GLN A 119 -17.28 -2.33 17.70
CA GLN A 119 -17.72 -1.28 18.62
C GLN A 119 -16.48 -0.74 19.34
N PRO A 120 -16.10 0.53 19.09
CA PRO A 120 -14.97 1.10 19.78
C PRO A 120 -15.28 1.14 21.28
N TYR A 121 -14.50 0.42 22.07
CA TYR A 121 -14.47 0.61 23.49
C TYR A 121 -13.82 1.98 23.74
N ILE A 122 -14.62 2.96 24.09
CA ILE A 122 -14.11 4.26 24.56
C ILE A 122 -13.94 4.14 26.08
N PRO A 123 -12.72 3.89 26.57
CA PRO A 123 -12.48 3.84 28.00
C PRO A 123 -12.74 5.24 28.56
N LYS A 124 -13.58 5.32 29.57
CA LYS A 124 -13.96 6.62 30.21
C LYS A 124 -12.76 7.39 30.76
N PHE A 125 -11.59 6.74 30.96
CA PHE A 125 -10.47 7.34 31.69
C PHE A 125 -9.05 6.90 31.27
N LYS A 126 -8.86 6.09 30.22
CA LYS A 126 -7.50 5.70 29.80
C LYS A 126 -7.44 5.57 28.27
N VAL A 127 -6.61 6.40 27.67
CA VAL A 127 -6.22 6.21 26.27
C VAL A 127 -5.41 4.92 26.17
N PRO A 128 -5.77 3.98 25.29
CA PRO A 128 -4.96 2.78 25.11
C PRO A 128 -3.54 3.17 24.69
N GLU A 129 -2.57 2.41 25.18
CA GLU A 129 -1.20 2.56 24.74
C GLU A 129 -1.12 2.17 23.26
N LEU A 130 -0.71 3.10 22.44
CA LEU A 130 -0.51 2.86 21.00
C LEU A 130 0.96 2.57 20.76
N HIS A 131 1.23 1.51 20.02
CA HIS A 131 2.58 1.19 19.57
C HIS A 131 2.84 1.93 18.25
N PHE A 132 3.78 2.86 18.29
CA PHE A 132 4.21 3.63 17.12
C PHE A 132 5.61 3.21 16.70
N GLU A 133 5.86 3.29 15.40
CA GLU A 133 7.23 3.26 14.88
C GLU A 133 8.01 4.47 15.43
N ARG A 134 9.22 4.23 15.92
CA ARG A 134 10.08 5.31 16.46
C ARG A 134 10.64 6.20 15.36
N PHE A 135 10.84 5.64 14.17
CA PHE A 135 11.38 6.31 13.01
C PHE A 135 10.43 6.17 11.85
N ASN A 136 9.99 7.30 11.31
CA ASN A 136 9.03 7.36 10.22
C ASN A 136 9.72 7.44 8.84
N GLU A 137 11.04 7.49 8.83
CA GLU A 137 11.85 7.46 7.61
C GLU A 137 12.46 6.07 7.48
N ALA A 138 12.26 5.47 6.32
CA ALA A 138 12.92 4.23 6.01
C ALA A 138 14.43 4.51 5.87
N ALA A 139 15.23 3.73 6.55
CA ALA A 139 16.68 3.81 6.39
C ALA A 139 17.05 3.61 4.93
N VAL A 140 18.00 4.40 4.45
CA VAL A 140 18.59 4.20 3.13
C VAL A 140 19.26 2.84 3.13
N ARG A 141 18.94 1.99 2.16
CA ARG A 141 19.43 0.61 2.14
C ARG A 141 20.84 0.53 1.59
N PRO A 142 21.71 -0.24 2.26
CA PRO A 142 23.07 -0.45 1.76
C PRO A 142 23.06 -1.25 0.44
N PRO A 143 24.12 -1.16 -0.37
CA PRO A 143 24.20 -1.80 -1.69
C PRO A 143 23.92 -3.31 -1.67
N ASP A 144 24.39 -4.02 -0.65
CA ASP A 144 24.19 -5.47 -0.56
C ASP A 144 22.71 -5.84 -0.34
N GLU A 145 21.97 -5.03 0.40
CA GLU A 145 20.52 -5.21 0.55
C GLU A 145 19.78 -4.95 -0.77
N ILE A 146 20.15 -3.88 -1.46
CA ILE A 146 19.61 -3.56 -2.79
C ILE A 146 19.95 -4.66 -3.80
N ASP A 147 21.18 -5.17 -3.78
CA ASP A 147 21.63 -6.25 -4.65
C ASP A 147 20.80 -7.52 -4.46
N ASN A 148 20.52 -7.88 -3.19
CA ASN A 148 19.70 -9.05 -2.88
C ASN A 148 18.25 -8.86 -3.34
N MET A 149 17.64 -7.69 -3.02
CA MET A 149 16.27 -7.36 -3.42
C MET A 149 16.06 -7.42 -4.93
N LEU A 150 17.00 -6.83 -5.68
CA LEU A 150 16.91 -6.78 -7.14
C LEU A 150 17.29 -8.12 -7.76
N GLY A 151 18.10 -8.93 -7.10
CA GLY A 151 18.35 -10.32 -7.48
C GLY A 151 17.08 -11.16 -7.40
N GLU A 152 16.39 -11.12 -6.25
CA GLU A 152 15.10 -11.79 -6.06
C GLU A 152 14.07 -11.36 -7.13
N LEU A 153 13.99 -10.04 -7.43
CA LEU A 153 13.11 -9.53 -8.48
C LEU A 153 13.44 -10.12 -9.85
N LEU A 154 14.72 -10.18 -10.22
CA LEU A 154 15.12 -10.76 -11.51
C LEU A 154 14.86 -12.26 -11.57
N ASP A 155 15.03 -12.98 -10.47
CA ASP A 155 14.71 -14.40 -10.37
C ASP A 155 13.20 -14.63 -10.56
N ASP A 156 12.36 -13.84 -9.91
CA ASP A 156 10.91 -13.89 -10.09
C ASP A 156 10.51 -13.58 -11.53
N LEU A 157 11.06 -12.52 -12.12
CA LEU A 157 10.78 -12.14 -13.50
C LEU A 157 11.27 -13.17 -14.51
N SER A 158 12.30 -13.95 -14.19
CA SER A 158 12.80 -15.00 -15.07
C SER A 158 11.75 -16.07 -15.38
N ASN A 159 10.80 -16.29 -14.46
CA ASN A 159 9.68 -17.21 -14.64
C ASN A 159 8.67 -16.73 -15.70
N PHE A 160 8.68 -15.43 -16.03
CA PHE A 160 7.83 -14.82 -17.06
C PHE A 160 8.57 -14.49 -18.36
N ARG A 161 9.79 -14.97 -18.50
CA ARG A 161 10.67 -14.66 -19.64
C ARG A 161 10.15 -15.21 -20.98
N GLU A 162 9.46 -16.35 -20.96
CA GLU A 162 8.88 -16.96 -22.16
C GLU A 162 7.80 -16.04 -22.77
N GLY A 163 8.03 -15.59 -24.00
CA GLY A 163 7.15 -14.64 -24.70
C GLY A 163 7.46 -13.16 -24.44
N ASN A 164 8.32 -12.82 -23.47
CA ASN A 164 8.69 -11.45 -23.12
C ASN A 164 10.23 -11.24 -23.03
N PHE A 165 10.99 -11.98 -23.84
CA PHE A 165 12.45 -11.99 -23.75
C PHE A 165 13.08 -10.59 -23.86
N GLU A 166 12.66 -9.80 -24.83
CA GLU A 166 13.22 -8.45 -25.07
C GLU A 166 12.94 -7.52 -23.86
N LEU A 167 11.76 -7.56 -23.31
CA LEU A 167 11.39 -6.77 -22.12
C LEU A 167 12.20 -7.22 -20.89
N PHE A 168 12.39 -8.53 -20.71
CA PHE A 168 13.21 -9.06 -19.63
C PHE A 168 14.67 -8.57 -19.73
N GLU A 169 15.28 -8.60 -20.93
CA GLU A 169 16.63 -8.12 -21.15
C GLU A 169 16.76 -6.61 -20.89
N GLN A 170 15.76 -5.81 -21.29
CA GLN A 170 15.72 -4.39 -21.00
C GLN A 170 15.66 -4.13 -19.48
N VAL A 171 14.75 -4.80 -18.75
CA VAL A 171 14.63 -4.67 -17.29
C VAL A 171 15.93 -5.12 -16.61
N SER A 172 16.50 -6.25 -17.01
CA SER A 172 17.76 -6.76 -16.44
C SER A 172 18.92 -5.79 -16.63
N THR A 173 18.98 -5.14 -17.79
CA THR A 173 19.99 -4.12 -18.08
C THR A 173 19.82 -2.90 -17.16
N GLU A 174 18.60 -2.40 -17.01
CA GLU A 174 18.31 -1.25 -16.13
C GLU A 174 18.56 -1.58 -14.65
N VAL A 175 18.19 -2.76 -14.20
CA VAL A 175 18.47 -3.23 -12.83
C VAL A 175 19.99 -3.29 -12.59
N THR A 176 20.75 -3.83 -13.53
CA THR A 176 22.22 -3.90 -13.42
C THR A 176 22.85 -2.51 -13.37
N ARG A 177 22.35 -1.58 -14.20
CA ARG A 177 22.78 -0.19 -14.18
C ARG A 177 22.49 0.47 -12.85
N PHE A 178 21.26 0.32 -12.34
CA PHE A 178 20.86 0.88 -11.06
C PHE A 178 21.71 0.34 -9.89
N LYS A 179 21.96 -0.97 -9.82
CA LYS A 179 22.82 -1.59 -8.79
C LYS A 179 24.22 -0.97 -8.77
N ARG A 180 24.83 -0.79 -9.96
CA ARG A 180 26.13 -0.16 -10.08
C ARG A 180 26.10 1.30 -9.63
N ASP A 181 25.13 2.07 -10.08
CA ASP A 181 25.02 3.50 -9.78
C ASP A 181 24.70 3.71 -8.30
N TRP A 182 23.86 2.86 -7.71
CA TRP A 182 23.58 2.87 -6.27
C TRP A 182 24.84 2.61 -5.43
N ARG A 183 25.62 1.61 -5.80
CA ARG A 183 26.88 1.30 -5.12
C ARG A 183 27.86 2.47 -5.19
N SER A 184 27.93 3.15 -6.33
CA SER A 184 28.76 4.32 -6.51
C SER A 184 28.29 5.50 -5.66
N HIS A 185 27.01 5.77 -5.60
CA HIS A 185 26.44 6.80 -4.73
C HIS A 185 26.62 6.48 -3.24
N TRP A 186 26.43 5.24 -2.86
CA TRP A 186 26.66 4.79 -1.50
C TRP A 186 28.12 5.00 -1.06
N ALA A 187 29.08 4.69 -1.90
CA ALA A 187 30.49 4.89 -1.63
C ALA A 187 30.85 6.38 -1.42
N LEU A 188 30.05 7.29 -2.00
CA LEU A 188 30.27 8.74 -1.88
C LEU A 188 29.51 9.37 -0.70
N TYR A 189 28.33 8.84 -0.34
CA TYR A 189 27.38 9.53 0.54
C TYR A 189 26.69 8.61 1.56
N GLY A 190 26.95 7.31 1.57
CA GLY A 190 26.19 6.32 2.34
C GLY A 190 26.40 6.33 3.85
N ASP A 191 27.41 7.03 4.34
CA ASP A 191 27.77 7.12 5.77
C ASP A 191 27.33 8.47 6.40
N VAL A 192 26.42 9.20 5.77
CA VAL A 192 25.96 10.52 6.24
C VAL A 192 24.59 10.42 6.89
#